data_a29c64ec59eb34482c306ac784853e35
#
_entry.id   a29c64ec59eb34482c306ac784853e35
#
_cell.length_a   1.000
_cell.length_b   1.000
_cell.length_c   1.000
_cell.angle_alpha   90.00
_cell.angle_beta   90.00
_cell.angle_gamma   90.00
#
_symmetry.space_group_name_H-M   'P 1'
#
loop_
_entity.id
_entity.type
_entity.pdbx_description
1 polymer ?
#
loop_
_entity_poly.entity_id
_entity_poly.type
_entity_poly.pdbx_seq_one_letter_code
_entity_poly.pdbx_strand_id
1 'polypeptide(L)'
;MRGPDPRVVLGLHRSRHERRLLTGALDLGVTALDTSTNYFGFRSHRILAGLADDLLPKFTVSTKVGYFPGHGGAEHSLDPLRLTSAVEDVAKDLGREPDLVFLHNPEQSLRETGPHHKEALAAACTALEDATEKGLCAAWGVASWDPSPLLSLVDVTVPRPTVLMVRAGLLVGAKTLDASDTLVDAWDLNRGEVWGMSAFGGSTSAPVWDTVDPRLFLQDVGWFSPVQAAFRTAYHLPRVASIAVGTDEPAHLRELLGALAGQVEERTVQEYRRLLRVRTRDHPV
;
A
#
# COMPACT_ATOMS: atom_id res chain seq x y z
N MET A 1 -13.23 -9.68 23.26
CA MET A 1 -12.50 -9.57 21.99
C MET A 1 -12.67 -8.14 21.48
N ARG A 2 -11.57 -7.47 21.09
CA ARG A 2 -11.68 -6.17 20.37
C ARG A 2 -12.24 -6.48 18.99
N GLY A 3 -13.12 -5.62 18.46
CA GLY A 3 -13.58 -5.74 17.07
C GLY A 3 -12.41 -5.58 16.08
N PRO A 4 -12.61 -5.93 14.78
CA PRO A 4 -11.57 -5.79 13.77
C PRO A 4 -11.07 -4.35 13.69
N ASP A 5 -9.75 -4.15 13.59
CA ASP A 5 -9.15 -2.84 13.43
C ASP A 5 -8.75 -2.64 11.95
N PRO A 6 -9.48 -1.83 11.19
CA PRO A 6 -9.23 -1.64 9.76
C PRO A 6 -7.93 -0.85 9.48
N ARG A 7 -7.29 -0.29 10.51
CA ARG A 7 -6.06 0.49 10.35
C ARG A 7 -4.86 -0.36 9.98
N VAL A 8 -4.82 -1.65 10.34
CA VAL A 8 -3.71 -2.55 10.03
C VAL A 8 -4.15 -3.54 8.96
N VAL A 9 -3.41 -3.58 7.85
CA VAL A 9 -3.58 -4.55 6.76
C VAL A 9 -2.37 -5.47 6.77
N LEU A 10 -2.58 -6.79 6.81
CA LEU A 10 -1.49 -7.76 6.69
C LEU A 10 -1.00 -7.80 5.24
N GLY A 11 0.17 -7.20 4.98
CA GLY A 11 0.82 -7.21 3.68
C GLY A 11 1.66 -8.48 3.49
N LEU A 12 1.47 -9.17 2.37
CA LEU A 12 2.17 -10.41 2.07
C LEU A 12 3.41 -10.25 1.18
N HIS A 13 3.85 -9.02 0.91
CA HIS A 13 5.11 -8.80 0.21
C HIS A 13 6.27 -9.42 0.99
N ARG A 14 7.02 -10.35 0.37
CA ARG A 14 8.12 -11.11 0.98
C ARG A 14 7.71 -12.01 2.17
N SER A 15 6.41 -12.18 2.45
CA SER A 15 5.92 -13.14 3.43
C SER A 15 6.05 -14.57 2.90
N ARG A 16 6.24 -15.54 3.80
CA ARG A 16 6.26 -16.97 3.48
C ARG A 16 4.86 -17.56 3.25
N HIS A 17 3.80 -16.77 3.41
CA HIS A 17 2.40 -17.19 3.26
C HIS A 17 2.03 -18.39 4.15
N GLU A 18 2.48 -18.39 5.40
CA GLU A 18 2.19 -19.49 6.32
C GLU A 18 0.79 -19.38 6.92
N ARG A 19 0.06 -20.49 7.00
CA ARG A 19 -1.28 -20.55 7.62
C ARG A 19 -1.25 -20.03 9.07
N ARG A 20 -0.18 -20.31 9.83
CA ARG A 20 0.01 -19.80 11.21
C ARG A 20 -0.07 -18.27 11.28
N LEU A 21 0.49 -17.57 10.30
CA LEU A 21 0.44 -16.11 10.24
C LEU A 21 -0.98 -15.62 10.03
N LEU A 22 -1.72 -16.21 9.09
CA LEU A 22 -3.10 -15.83 8.79
C LEU A 22 -4.03 -16.08 9.98
N THR A 23 -3.92 -17.25 10.63
CA THR A 23 -4.66 -17.55 11.84
C THR A 23 -4.35 -16.56 12.96
N GLY A 24 -3.05 -16.30 13.20
CA GLY A 24 -2.63 -15.35 14.23
C GLY A 24 -3.06 -13.90 13.94
N ALA A 25 -3.17 -13.50 12.69
CA ALA A 25 -3.72 -12.20 12.30
C ALA A 25 -5.20 -12.10 12.67
N LEU A 26 -6.01 -13.12 12.33
CA LEU A 26 -7.43 -13.20 12.69
C LEU A 26 -7.64 -13.19 14.21
N ASP A 27 -6.83 -13.94 14.96
CA ASP A 27 -6.90 -13.98 16.43
C ASP A 27 -6.61 -12.63 17.07
N LEU A 28 -5.85 -11.76 16.37
CA LEU A 28 -5.56 -10.40 16.77
C LEU A 28 -6.59 -9.36 16.26
N GLY A 29 -7.59 -9.80 15.48
CA GLY A 29 -8.60 -8.91 14.88
C GLY A 29 -8.12 -8.22 13.61
N VAL A 30 -7.00 -8.63 13.00
CA VAL A 30 -6.55 -8.15 11.69
C VAL A 30 -7.27 -8.97 10.61
N THR A 31 -8.26 -8.36 9.96
CA THR A 31 -9.13 -8.99 8.97
C THR A 31 -8.93 -8.45 7.56
N ALA A 32 -7.95 -7.60 7.33
CA ALA A 32 -7.56 -7.10 6.02
C ALA A 32 -6.23 -7.73 5.60
N LEU A 33 -6.19 -8.25 4.36
CA LEU A 33 -5.05 -8.94 3.76
C LEU A 33 -4.69 -8.27 2.43
N ASP A 34 -3.42 -7.96 2.21
CA ASP A 34 -2.94 -7.38 0.96
C ASP A 34 -1.89 -8.26 0.29
N THR A 35 -2.13 -8.61 -0.98
CA THR A 35 -1.24 -9.40 -1.82
C THR A 35 -1.02 -8.75 -3.19
N SER A 36 -0.48 -9.50 -4.16
CA SER A 36 -0.32 -9.06 -5.55
C SER A 36 -0.10 -10.24 -6.48
N THR A 37 -0.46 -10.08 -7.76
CA THR A 37 -0.26 -11.11 -8.79
C THR A 37 1.21 -11.54 -8.90
N ASN A 38 2.16 -10.60 -8.81
CA ASN A 38 3.58 -10.89 -9.00
C ASN A 38 4.31 -11.41 -7.76
N TYR A 39 3.62 -11.51 -6.60
CA TYR A 39 4.26 -12.05 -5.39
C TYR A 39 4.48 -13.56 -5.54
N PHE A 40 5.52 -14.07 -4.87
CA PHE A 40 5.89 -15.49 -4.94
C PHE A 40 6.10 -16.02 -6.37
N GLY A 41 6.63 -15.20 -7.27
CA GLY A 41 6.80 -15.58 -8.66
C GLY A 41 5.48 -15.90 -9.36
N PHE A 42 4.49 -15.05 -9.19
CA PHE A 42 3.13 -15.17 -9.77
C PHE A 42 2.32 -16.35 -9.24
N ARG A 43 2.57 -16.80 -8.01
CA ARG A 43 1.87 -17.94 -7.39
C ARG A 43 1.15 -17.59 -6.08
N SER A 44 1.22 -16.34 -5.62
CA SER A 44 0.70 -15.94 -4.31
C SER A 44 -0.77 -16.34 -4.11
N HIS A 45 -1.64 -16.07 -5.06
CA HIS A 45 -3.07 -16.36 -4.95
C HIS A 45 -3.35 -17.86 -4.85
N ARG A 46 -2.74 -18.69 -5.70
CA ARG A 46 -2.87 -20.16 -5.63
C ARG A 46 -2.33 -20.74 -4.35
N ILE A 47 -1.22 -20.20 -3.83
CA ILE A 47 -0.68 -20.62 -2.53
C ILE A 47 -1.67 -20.29 -1.42
N LEU A 48 -2.24 -19.08 -1.42
CA LEU A 48 -3.24 -18.67 -0.42
C LEU A 48 -4.50 -19.54 -0.47
N ALA A 49 -5.06 -19.76 -1.66
CA ALA A 49 -6.20 -20.64 -1.85
C ALA A 49 -5.90 -22.07 -1.35
N GLY A 50 -4.74 -22.63 -1.69
CA GLY A 50 -4.38 -24.01 -1.31
C GLY A 50 -4.11 -24.22 0.17
N LEU A 51 -3.66 -23.19 0.91
CA LEU A 51 -3.31 -23.34 2.33
C LEU A 51 -4.35 -22.74 3.31
N ALA A 52 -5.26 -21.93 2.83
CA ALA A 52 -6.12 -21.12 3.69
C ALA A 52 -7.51 -20.81 3.08
N ASP A 53 -8.05 -21.68 2.25
CA ASP A 53 -9.38 -21.54 1.63
C ASP A 53 -10.48 -21.29 2.66
N ASP A 54 -10.43 -21.94 3.81
CA ASP A 54 -11.34 -21.77 4.95
C ASP A 54 -11.12 -20.47 5.76
N LEU A 55 -9.96 -19.84 5.62
CA LEU A 55 -9.63 -18.57 6.28
C LEU A 55 -9.90 -17.36 5.39
N LEU A 56 -9.70 -17.47 4.06
CA LEU A 56 -9.86 -16.37 3.13
C LEU A 56 -11.23 -15.67 3.21
N PRO A 57 -12.36 -16.35 3.42
CA PRO A 57 -13.66 -15.71 3.61
C PRO A 57 -13.77 -14.80 4.85
N LYS A 58 -12.81 -14.92 5.79
CA LYS A 58 -12.74 -14.09 7.00
C LYS A 58 -11.92 -12.81 6.80
N PHE A 59 -11.28 -12.69 5.64
CA PHE A 59 -10.50 -11.51 5.28
C PHE A 59 -11.19 -10.68 4.20
N THR A 60 -11.05 -9.37 4.32
CA THR A 60 -11.13 -8.46 3.18
C THR A 60 -9.80 -8.57 2.44
N VAL A 61 -9.81 -9.05 1.19
CA VAL A 61 -8.61 -9.33 0.40
C VAL A 61 -8.41 -8.24 -0.63
N SER A 62 -7.30 -7.50 -0.51
CA SER A 62 -6.81 -6.63 -1.58
C SER A 62 -5.68 -7.31 -2.35
N THR A 63 -5.62 -7.03 -3.65
CA THR A 63 -4.55 -7.48 -4.53
C THR A 63 -4.17 -6.40 -5.54
N LYS A 64 -3.17 -6.69 -6.38
CA LYS A 64 -2.64 -5.73 -7.34
C LYS A 64 -2.38 -6.41 -8.67
N VAL A 65 -2.69 -5.69 -9.77
CA VAL A 65 -2.45 -6.09 -11.16
C VAL A 65 -1.62 -5.02 -11.87
N GLY A 66 -0.89 -5.38 -12.93
CA GLY A 66 -0.01 -4.47 -13.68
C GLY A 66 1.37 -5.05 -13.93
N TYR A 67 1.78 -6.04 -13.14
CA TYR A 67 2.97 -6.84 -13.42
C TYR A 67 2.57 -8.20 -14.00
N PHE A 68 3.30 -8.64 -15.02
CA PHE A 68 3.05 -9.86 -15.80
C PHE A 68 4.33 -10.67 -15.93
N PRO A 69 4.23 -12.01 -16.12
CA PRO A 69 5.39 -12.82 -16.46
C PRO A 69 6.00 -12.38 -17.80
N GLY A 70 7.32 -12.18 -17.81
CA GLY A 70 8.08 -11.82 -19.00
C GLY A 70 9.35 -12.67 -19.14
N HIS A 71 10.03 -12.63 -20.29
CA HIS A 71 11.23 -13.42 -20.57
C HIS A 71 12.40 -13.14 -19.61
N GLY A 72 12.49 -11.92 -19.09
CA GLY A 72 13.57 -11.47 -18.17
C GLY A 72 13.12 -11.30 -16.71
N GLY A 73 11.93 -11.77 -16.35
CA GLY A 73 11.31 -11.56 -15.03
C GLY A 73 9.93 -10.94 -15.15
N ALA A 74 9.54 -10.13 -14.16
CA ALA A 74 8.27 -9.42 -14.22
C ALA A 74 8.37 -8.20 -15.16
N GLU A 75 7.46 -8.09 -16.12
CA GLU A 75 7.26 -6.90 -16.96
C GLU A 75 6.06 -6.11 -16.47
N HIS A 76 6.09 -4.78 -16.61
CA HIS A 76 4.97 -3.91 -16.25
C HIS A 76 4.20 -3.47 -17.48
N SER A 77 2.85 -3.46 -17.42
CA SER A 77 1.99 -3.02 -18.51
C SER A 77 0.72 -2.34 -17.98
N LEU A 78 0.29 -1.29 -18.69
CA LEU A 78 -1.00 -0.60 -18.52
C LEU A 78 -2.03 -1.01 -19.57
N ASP A 79 -1.75 -2.06 -20.36
CA ASP A 79 -2.68 -2.55 -21.37
C ASP A 79 -4.00 -2.99 -20.75
N PRO A 80 -5.16 -2.37 -21.13
CA PRO A 80 -6.45 -2.63 -20.51
C PRO A 80 -6.91 -4.10 -20.62
N LEU A 81 -6.62 -4.77 -21.73
CA LEU A 81 -7.01 -6.18 -21.93
C LEU A 81 -6.22 -7.10 -21.00
N ARG A 82 -4.92 -6.83 -20.85
CA ARG A 82 -4.07 -7.59 -19.91
C ARG A 82 -4.51 -7.37 -18.47
N LEU A 83 -4.86 -6.15 -18.10
CA LEU A 83 -5.33 -5.82 -16.75
C LEU A 83 -6.65 -6.54 -16.44
N THR A 84 -7.64 -6.47 -17.33
CA THR A 84 -8.92 -7.18 -17.16
C THR A 84 -8.72 -8.69 -17.02
N SER A 85 -7.92 -9.29 -17.92
CA SER A 85 -7.60 -10.73 -17.83
C SER A 85 -6.91 -11.09 -16.51
N ALA A 86 -6.02 -10.23 -16.01
CA ALA A 86 -5.36 -10.45 -14.73
C ALA A 86 -6.33 -10.43 -13.54
N VAL A 87 -7.37 -9.57 -13.57
CA VAL A 87 -8.41 -9.56 -12.52
C VAL A 87 -9.24 -10.85 -12.57
N GLU A 88 -9.61 -11.33 -13.78
CA GLU A 88 -10.31 -12.61 -13.95
C GLU A 88 -9.46 -13.79 -13.42
N ASP A 89 -8.15 -13.80 -13.72
CA ASP A 89 -7.24 -14.84 -13.25
C ASP A 89 -7.05 -14.79 -11.73
N VAL A 90 -7.07 -13.60 -11.12
CA VAL A 90 -7.05 -13.45 -9.65
C VAL A 90 -8.24 -14.17 -9.02
N ALA A 91 -9.45 -13.97 -9.53
CA ALA A 91 -10.65 -14.61 -8.99
C ALA A 91 -10.58 -16.15 -9.10
N LYS A 92 -10.09 -16.67 -10.24
CA LYS A 92 -9.86 -18.10 -10.43
C LYS A 92 -8.81 -18.67 -9.47
N ASP A 93 -7.69 -17.97 -9.32
CA ASP A 93 -6.55 -18.41 -8.51
C ASP A 93 -6.84 -18.32 -6.99
N LEU A 94 -7.64 -17.36 -6.54
CA LEU A 94 -8.10 -17.23 -5.15
C LEU A 94 -9.29 -18.13 -4.82
N GLY A 95 -10.05 -18.58 -5.84
CA GLY A 95 -11.34 -19.26 -5.66
C GLY A 95 -12.47 -18.33 -5.24
N ARG A 96 -12.27 -17.01 -5.30
CA ARG A 96 -13.25 -15.95 -5.01
C ARG A 96 -12.82 -14.62 -5.65
N GLU A 97 -13.77 -13.72 -5.84
CA GLU A 97 -13.49 -12.35 -6.22
C GLU A 97 -12.75 -11.61 -5.09
N PRO A 98 -11.71 -10.81 -5.44
CA PRO A 98 -11.05 -9.93 -4.48
C PRO A 98 -11.96 -8.76 -4.09
N ASP A 99 -11.82 -8.27 -2.85
CA ASP A 99 -12.58 -7.13 -2.37
C ASP A 99 -12.04 -5.81 -2.93
N LEU A 100 -10.73 -5.74 -3.23
CA LEU A 100 -10.10 -4.54 -3.78
C LEU A 100 -8.96 -4.94 -4.72
N VAL A 101 -8.94 -4.35 -5.93
CA VAL A 101 -7.85 -4.53 -6.89
C VAL A 101 -7.14 -3.20 -7.13
N PHE A 102 -5.84 -3.15 -6.90
CA PHE A 102 -5.03 -1.98 -7.20
C PHE A 102 -4.37 -2.07 -8.58
N LEU A 103 -4.32 -0.96 -9.31
CA LEU A 103 -3.35 -0.73 -10.37
C LEU A 103 -1.96 -0.57 -9.72
N HIS A 104 -1.06 -1.50 -9.99
CA HIS A 104 0.19 -1.68 -9.26
C HIS A 104 1.34 -0.86 -9.85
N ASN A 105 1.73 0.23 -9.19
CA ASN A 105 2.84 1.10 -9.59
C ASN A 105 2.74 1.58 -11.06
N PRO A 106 1.64 2.25 -11.47
CA PRO A 106 1.47 2.70 -12.84
C PRO A 106 2.65 3.56 -13.34
N GLU A 107 3.32 4.27 -12.43
CA GLU A 107 4.52 5.05 -12.73
C GLU A 107 5.65 4.25 -13.37
N GLN A 108 5.67 2.91 -13.26
CA GLN A 108 6.70 2.09 -13.91
C GLN A 108 6.65 2.18 -15.44
N SER A 109 5.44 2.26 -16.03
CA SER A 109 5.24 2.45 -17.46
C SER A 109 5.19 3.93 -17.88
N LEU A 110 5.22 4.87 -16.92
CA LEU A 110 5.00 6.30 -17.16
C LEU A 110 6.21 7.18 -16.80
N ARG A 111 7.37 6.57 -16.53
CA ARG A 111 8.60 7.28 -16.12
C ARG A 111 9.20 8.14 -17.22
N GLU A 112 9.17 7.64 -18.45
CA GLU A 112 9.63 8.37 -19.63
C GLU A 112 8.47 9.21 -20.17
N THR A 113 8.69 10.49 -20.40
CA THR A 113 7.65 11.35 -20.96
C THR A 113 7.27 10.89 -22.36
N GLY A 114 6.01 10.54 -22.54
CA GLY A 114 5.46 10.10 -23.82
C GLY A 114 4.11 10.74 -24.12
N PRO A 115 3.79 10.98 -25.42
CA PRO A 115 2.59 11.72 -25.82
C PRO A 115 1.27 11.00 -25.46
N HIS A 116 1.33 9.69 -25.14
CA HIS A 116 0.13 8.87 -24.87
C HIS A 116 0.03 8.37 -23.42
N HIS A 117 0.83 8.93 -22.50
CA HIS A 117 0.86 8.44 -21.11
C HIS A 117 -0.44 8.71 -20.36
N LYS A 118 -1.08 9.87 -20.63
CA LYS A 118 -2.35 10.21 -20.02
C LYS A 118 -3.46 9.28 -20.48
N GLU A 119 -3.55 9.03 -21.78
CA GLU A 119 -4.51 8.11 -22.37
C GLU A 119 -4.29 6.68 -21.86
N ALA A 120 -3.02 6.24 -21.73
CA ALA A 120 -2.69 4.93 -21.20
C ALA A 120 -3.10 4.77 -19.72
N LEU A 121 -2.86 5.80 -18.89
CA LEU A 121 -3.30 5.81 -17.50
C LEU A 121 -4.82 5.79 -17.40
N ALA A 122 -5.51 6.67 -18.15
CA ALA A 122 -6.97 6.72 -18.16
C ALA A 122 -7.59 5.38 -18.60
N ALA A 123 -7.10 4.78 -19.68
CA ALA A 123 -7.57 3.50 -20.17
C ALA A 123 -7.35 2.35 -19.16
N ALA A 124 -6.20 2.34 -18.46
CA ALA A 124 -5.92 1.37 -17.41
C ALA A 124 -6.86 1.53 -16.20
N CYS A 125 -7.13 2.78 -15.78
CA CYS A 125 -8.08 3.07 -14.70
C CYS A 125 -9.51 2.68 -15.09
N THR A 126 -9.95 3.01 -16.33
CA THR A 126 -11.26 2.60 -16.87
C THR A 126 -11.41 1.08 -16.90
N ALA A 127 -10.36 0.34 -17.27
CA ALA A 127 -10.40 -1.13 -17.27
C ALA A 127 -10.66 -1.73 -15.88
N LEU A 128 -10.13 -1.12 -14.81
CA LEU A 128 -10.40 -1.56 -13.43
C LEU A 128 -11.78 -1.09 -12.92
N GLU A 129 -12.23 0.09 -13.34
CA GLU A 129 -13.59 0.56 -13.09
C GLU A 129 -14.62 -0.39 -13.73
N ASP A 130 -14.46 -0.72 -15.03
CA ASP A 130 -15.26 -1.71 -15.76
C ASP A 130 -15.24 -3.10 -15.10
N ALA A 131 -14.07 -3.53 -14.59
CA ALA A 131 -13.96 -4.80 -13.87
C ALA A 131 -14.79 -4.80 -12.58
N THR A 132 -14.84 -3.66 -11.88
CA THR A 132 -15.69 -3.48 -10.70
C THR A 132 -17.17 -3.48 -11.07
N GLU A 133 -17.57 -2.77 -12.13
CA GLU A 133 -18.95 -2.76 -12.63
C GLU A 133 -19.43 -4.16 -13.07
N LYS A 134 -18.52 -4.98 -13.62
CA LYS A 134 -18.80 -6.39 -13.98
C LYS A 134 -18.79 -7.34 -12.79
N GLY A 135 -18.50 -6.88 -11.58
CA GLY A 135 -18.44 -7.67 -10.36
C GLY A 135 -17.22 -8.59 -10.24
N LEU A 136 -16.15 -8.33 -11.01
CA LEU A 136 -14.90 -9.08 -10.92
C LEU A 136 -14.08 -8.73 -9.67
N CYS A 137 -14.37 -7.59 -9.06
CA CYS A 137 -13.90 -7.15 -7.75
C CYS A 137 -14.94 -6.19 -7.13
N ALA A 138 -14.91 -5.99 -5.81
CA ALA A 138 -15.87 -5.10 -5.16
C ALA A 138 -15.48 -3.62 -5.27
N ALA A 139 -14.19 -3.33 -5.41
CA ALA A 139 -13.65 -1.98 -5.59
C ALA A 139 -12.30 -2.02 -6.30
N TRP A 140 -11.86 -0.86 -6.82
CA TRP A 140 -10.54 -0.71 -7.38
C TRP A 140 -9.79 0.51 -6.81
N GLY A 141 -8.46 0.51 -6.95
CA GLY A 141 -7.59 1.56 -6.45
C GLY A 141 -6.30 1.72 -7.25
N VAL A 142 -5.45 2.64 -6.81
CA VAL A 142 -4.10 2.83 -7.34
C VAL A 142 -3.10 2.62 -6.21
N ALA A 143 -2.08 1.77 -6.42
CA ALA A 143 -0.94 1.62 -5.52
C ALA A 143 0.31 2.17 -6.21
N SER A 144 0.90 3.25 -5.68
CA SER A 144 2.06 3.90 -6.28
C SER A 144 3.21 3.99 -5.30
N TRP A 145 4.39 3.56 -5.75
CA TRP A 145 5.64 3.68 -5.00
C TRP A 145 6.23 5.10 -5.08
N ASP A 146 6.13 5.74 -6.24
CA ASP A 146 6.47 7.15 -6.47
C ASP A 146 5.38 7.81 -7.30
N PRO A 147 4.44 8.52 -6.67
CA PRO A 147 3.33 9.16 -7.37
C PRO A 147 3.73 10.37 -8.23
N SER A 148 4.99 10.84 -8.16
CA SER A 148 5.43 12.05 -8.86
C SER A 148 5.14 12.03 -10.38
N PRO A 149 5.35 10.93 -11.13
CA PRO A 149 5.04 10.89 -12.56
C PRO A 149 3.54 11.01 -12.88
N LEU A 150 2.66 10.70 -11.92
CA LEU A 150 1.22 10.73 -12.14
C LEU A 150 0.63 12.14 -12.07
N LEU A 151 1.30 13.08 -11.40
CA LEU A 151 0.76 14.42 -11.11
C LEU A 151 0.34 15.21 -12.35
N SER A 152 1.08 15.09 -13.44
CA SER A 152 0.78 15.78 -14.71
C SER A 152 -0.24 15.04 -15.57
N LEU A 153 -0.60 13.81 -15.21
CA LEU A 153 -1.45 12.92 -16.00
C LEU A 153 -2.87 12.84 -15.43
N VAL A 154 -3.02 13.06 -14.12
CA VAL A 154 -4.31 12.97 -13.43
C VAL A 154 -5.08 14.28 -13.59
N ASP A 155 -6.27 14.16 -14.18
CA ASP A 155 -7.28 15.22 -14.25
C ASP A 155 -8.69 14.60 -14.27
N VAL A 156 -9.71 15.38 -14.57
CA VAL A 156 -11.12 14.95 -14.59
C VAL A 156 -11.44 13.84 -15.61
N THR A 157 -10.52 13.52 -16.52
CA THR A 157 -10.71 12.45 -17.52
C THR A 157 -10.16 11.11 -17.06
N VAL A 158 -9.36 11.07 -15.98
CA VAL A 158 -8.86 9.83 -15.38
C VAL A 158 -9.84 9.42 -14.29
N PRO A 159 -10.42 8.20 -14.36
CA PRO A 159 -11.34 7.71 -13.35
C PRO A 159 -10.78 7.81 -11.94
N ARG A 160 -11.65 8.19 -10.99
CA ARG A 160 -11.29 8.32 -9.57
C ARG A 160 -11.22 6.97 -8.89
N PRO A 161 -10.08 6.56 -8.32
CA PRO A 161 -9.99 5.31 -7.57
C PRO A 161 -10.75 5.39 -6.24
N THR A 162 -11.23 4.25 -5.74
CA THR A 162 -11.81 4.15 -4.40
C THR A 162 -10.73 4.28 -3.31
N VAL A 163 -9.51 3.80 -3.58
CA VAL A 163 -8.39 3.81 -2.63
C VAL A 163 -7.09 4.17 -3.35
N LEU A 164 -6.32 5.07 -2.75
CA LEU A 164 -4.94 5.35 -3.13
C LEU A 164 -3.99 4.76 -2.07
N MET A 165 -3.11 3.85 -2.46
CA MET A 165 -2.05 3.30 -1.62
C MET A 165 -0.70 3.92 -1.98
N VAL A 166 -0.03 4.54 -1.01
CA VAL A 166 1.25 5.22 -1.19
C VAL A 166 2.27 4.83 -0.13
N ARG A 167 3.53 5.14 -0.36
CA ARG A 167 4.55 4.98 0.69
C ARG A 167 4.24 5.89 1.87
N ALA A 168 4.39 5.34 3.08
CA ALA A 168 4.14 6.09 4.32
C ALA A 168 5.28 5.86 5.33
N GLY A 169 5.61 6.88 6.12
CA GLY A 169 6.57 6.80 7.21
C GLY A 169 7.74 7.75 7.12
N LEU A 170 8.58 7.72 8.16
CA LEU A 170 9.71 8.63 8.36
C LEU A 170 10.77 8.58 7.26
N LEU A 171 10.90 7.45 6.55
CA LEU A 171 11.90 7.28 5.49
C LEU A 171 11.39 7.69 4.10
N VAL A 172 10.20 8.30 4.02
CA VAL A 172 9.66 8.81 2.76
C VAL A 172 10.13 10.25 2.53
N GLY A 173 10.75 10.50 1.38
CA GLY A 173 11.27 11.82 1.04
C GLY A 173 10.18 12.86 0.77
N ALA A 174 10.50 14.14 0.91
CA ALA A 174 9.57 15.26 0.76
C ALA A 174 8.82 15.23 -0.58
N LYS A 175 9.54 14.98 -1.70
CA LYS A 175 8.94 14.92 -3.04
C LYS A 175 7.81 13.89 -3.13
N THR A 176 8.04 12.68 -2.60
CA THR A 176 7.02 11.61 -2.61
C THR A 176 5.84 11.93 -1.68
N LEU A 177 6.11 12.52 -0.49
CA LEU A 177 5.05 12.94 0.43
C LEU A 177 4.16 14.02 -0.20
N ASP A 178 4.78 15.05 -0.81
CA ASP A 178 4.06 16.15 -1.42
C ASP A 178 3.29 15.69 -2.68
N ALA A 179 3.88 14.78 -3.47
CA ALA A 179 3.19 14.17 -4.61
C ALA A 179 1.99 13.32 -4.17
N SER A 180 2.11 12.58 -3.05
CA SER A 180 0.98 11.82 -2.50
C SER A 180 -0.17 12.73 -2.10
N ASP A 181 0.11 13.82 -1.36
CA ASP A 181 -0.91 14.80 -0.96
C ASP A 181 -1.57 15.45 -2.19
N THR A 182 -0.78 15.80 -3.22
CA THR A 182 -1.30 16.39 -4.46
C THR A 182 -2.23 15.43 -5.22
N LEU A 183 -1.91 14.12 -5.27
CA LEU A 183 -2.82 13.14 -5.88
C LEU A 183 -4.11 12.94 -5.07
N VAL A 184 -4.03 12.96 -3.73
CA VAL A 184 -5.21 12.93 -2.86
C VAL A 184 -6.16 14.08 -3.20
N ASP A 185 -5.61 15.30 -3.33
CA ASP A 185 -6.39 16.47 -3.69
C ASP A 185 -6.93 16.39 -5.13
N ALA A 186 -6.12 15.93 -6.10
CA ALA A 186 -6.51 15.82 -7.51
C ALA A 186 -7.67 14.84 -7.75
N TRP A 187 -7.73 13.75 -6.97
CA TRP A 187 -8.82 12.78 -7.02
C TRP A 187 -9.92 13.04 -5.98
N ASP A 188 -9.85 14.14 -5.21
CA ASP A 188 -10.80 14.47 -4.14
C ASP A 188 -11.03 13.27 -3.18
N LEU A 189 -9.91 12.65 -2.74
CA LEU A 189 -9.96 11.52 -1.83
C LEU A 189 -10.03 12.00 -0.38
N ASN A 190 -10.90 11.37 0.41
CA ASN A 190 -10.93 11.58 1.85
C ASN A 190 -9.89 10.69 2.55
N ARG A 191 -9.63 10.96 3.84
CA ARG A 191 -8.61 10.23 4.60
C ARG A 191 -8.87 8.73 4.71
N GLY A 192 -10.12 8.29 4.72
CA GLY A 192 -10.49 6.88 4.77
C GLY A 192 -10.08 6.11 3.52
N GLU A 193 -9.86 6.82 2.42
CA GLU A 193 -9.54 6.29 1.09
C GLU A 193 -8.03 6.28 0.80
N VAL A 194 -7.18 6.65 1.77
CA VAL A 194 -5.72 6.66 1.60
C VAL A 194 -5.07 5.61 2.49
N TRP A 195 -4.33 4.70 1.86
CA TRP A 195 -3.59 3.65 2.54
C TRP A 195 -2.09 3.88 2.45
N GLY A 196 -1.38 3.46 3.50
CA GLY A 196 0.08 3.48 3.56
C GLY A 196 0.68 2.11 3.29
N MET A 197 1.88 2.10 2.72
CA MET A 197 2.74 0.93 2.61
C MET A 197 4.18 1.26 2.95
N SER A 198 4.99 0.23 3.25
CA SER A 198 6.44 0.38 3.48
C SER A 198 6.80 1.30 4.66
N ALA A 199 6.05 1.23 5.76
CA ALA A 199 6.20 2.10 6.94
C ALA A 199 7.63 2.16 7.52
N PHE A 200 8.44 1.13 7.29
CA PHE A 200 9.81 1.02 7.76
C PHE A 200 10.86 1.16 6.66
N GLY A 201 10.48 1.58 5.45
CA GLY A 201 11.41 1.68 4.31
C GLY A 201 11.96 0.34 3.84
N GLY A 202 11.29 -0.76 4.16
CA GLY A 202 11.63 -2.13 3.76
C GLY A 202 12.15 -3.03 4.90
N SER A 203 12.77 -2.47 5.96
CA SER A 203 13.25 -3.25 7.11
C SER A 203 13.36 -2.40 8.37
N THR A 204 12.97 -2.96 9.52
CA THR A 204 13.18 -2.36 10.85
C THR A 204 14.64 -2.46 11.32
N SER A 205 15.46 -3.28 10.67
CA SER A 205 16.90 -3.46 10.96
C SER A 205 17.81 -2.66 10.02
N ALA A 206 17.25 -1.77 9.19
CA ALA A 206 18.07 -0.91 8.34
C ALA A 206 18.90 0.08 9.19
N PRO A 207 20.21 0.32 8.87
CA PRO A 207 21.10 1.16 9.69
C PRO A 207 20.59 2.60 9.91
N VAL A 208 19.71 3.10 9.06
CA VAL A 208 19.11 4.42 9.22
C VAL A 208 18.32 4.55 10.53
N TRP A 209 17.79 3.44 11.07
CA TRP A 209 17.05 3.45 12.34
C TRP A 209 17.95 3.65 13.57
N ASP A 210 19.27 3.48 13.44
CA ASP A 210 20.24 3.80 14.50
C ASP A 210 20.48 5.32 14.60
N THR A 211 20.10 6.10 13.57
CA THR A 211 20.35 7.55 13.47
C THR A 211 19.11 8.40 13.79
N VAL A 212 17.93 7.79 13.83
CA VAL A 212 16.64 8.45 14.10
C VAL A 212 15.94 7.76 15.25
N ASP A 213 15.59 8.51 16.30
CA ASP A 213 14.70 8.01 17.34
C ASP A 213 13.23 8.35 17.00
N PRO A 214 12.42 7.38 16.51
CA PRO A 214 11.03 7.64 16.14
C PRO A 214 10.15 8.05 17.32
N ARG A 215 10.57 7.77 18.57
CA ARG A 215 9.79 8.09 19.77
C ARG A 215 9.63 9.60 19.97
N LEU A 216 10.53 10.42 19.41
CA LEU A 216 10.43 11.87 19.40
C LEU A 216 9.17 12.42 18.72
N PHE A 217 8.50 11.59 17.91
CA PHE A 217 7.25 11.93 17.21
C PHE A 217 6.00 11.59 18.01
N LEU A 218 6.15 11.02 19.22
CA LEU A 218 5.02 10.71 20.12
C LEU A 218 5.02 11.60 21.35
N GLN A 219 3.83 11.88 21.87
CA GLN A 219 3.68 12.66 23.11
C GLN A 219 4.23 11.90 24.32
N ASP A 220 4.01 10.57 24.38
CA ASP A 220 4.43 9.69 25.47
C ASP A 220 5.69 8.89 25.09
N VAL A 221 6.83 9.56 25.03
CA VAL A 221 8.12 9.03 24.52
C VAL A 221 8.57 7.72 25.19
N GLY A 222 8.26 7.50 26.46
CA GLY A 222 8.77 6.37 27.26
C GLY A 222 8.00 5.06 27.14
N TRP A 223 6.82 5.04 26.53
CA TRP A 223 5.90 3.88 26.54
C TRP A 223 6.00 2.96 25.33
N PHE A 224 6.62 3.42 24.26
CA PHE A 224 6.64 2.71 22.98
C PHE A 224 8.06 2.31 22.56
N SER A 225 8.19 1.17 21.90
CA SER A 225 9.42 0.81 21.22
C SER A 225 9.66 1.75 20.02
N PRO A 226 10.92 1.88 19.53
CA PRO A 226 11.18 2.63 18.30
C PRO A 226 10.36 2.13 17.10
N VAL A 227 10.14 0.80 16.98
CA VAL A 227 9.32 0.20 15.91
C VAL A 227 7.86 0.63 16.04
N GLN A 228 7.30 0.59 17.25
CA GLN A 228 5.94 1.07 17.52
C GLN A 228 5.77 2.55 17.19
N ALA A 229 6.74 3.37 17.61
CA ALA A 229 6.72 4.81 17.34
C ALA A 229 6.84 5.13 15.85
N ALA A 230 7.74 4.45 15.12
CA ALA A 230 7.87 4.60 13.67
C ALA A 230 6.57 4.22 12.95
N PHE A 231 5.97 3.09 13.32
CA PHE A 231 4.70 2.63 12.74
C PHE A 231 3.57 3.62 13.01
N ARG A 232 3.44 4.10 14.25
CA ARG A 232 2.39 5.05 14.61
C ARG A 232 2.55 6.39 13.88
N THR A 233 3.78 6.87 13.75
CA THR A 233 4.09 8.11 13.02
C THR A 233 3.81 7.99 11.52
N ALA A 234 3.94 6.78 10.95
CA ALA A 234 3.71 6.55 9.54
C ALA A 234 2.29 6.91 9.07
N TYR A 235 1.29 6.90 9.96
CA TYR A 235 -0.07 7.36 9.66
C TYR A 235 -0.20 8.87 9.39
N HIS A 236 0.88 9.63 9.60
CA HIS A 236 0.93 11.08 9.43
C HIS A 236 1.88 11.54 8.32
N LEU A 237 2.55 10.59 7.62
CA LEU A 237 3.58 10.86 6.63
C LEU A 237 3.46 9.97 5.36
N PRO A 238 2.55 10.29 4.40
CA PRO A 238 1.46 11.28 4.44
C PRO A 238 0.33 10.84 5.38
N ARG A 239 -0.76 11.59 5.46
CA ARG A 239 -1.90 11.18 6.30
C ARG A 239 -2.66 10.03 5.62
N VAL A 240 -2.65 8.85 6.27
CA VAL A 240 -3.31 7.64 5.78
C VAL A 240 -4.22 7.04 6.85
N ALA A 241 -5.25 6.29 6.43
CA ALA A 241 -6.19 5.62 7.34
C ALA A 241 -5.72 4.21 7.72
N SER A 242 -5.10 3.49 6.79
CA SER A 242 -4.66 2.11 6.97
C SER A 242 -3.23 1.95 6.49
N ILE A 243 -2.49 1.01 7.07
CA ILE A 243 -1.13 0.68 6.61
C ILE A 243 -1.01 -0.82 6.35
N ALA A 244 -0.58 -1.16 5.12
CA ALA A 244 -0.16 -2.51 4.78
C ALA A 244 1.26 -2.76 5.32
N VAL A 245 1.39 -3.73 6.23
CA VAL A 245 2.64 -4.08 6.88
C VAL A 245 2.92 -5.57 6.75
N GLY A 246 4.15 -5.90 6.30
CA GLY A 246 4.61 -7.27 6.13
C GLY A 246 5.30 -7.81 7.39
N THR A 247 4.97 -9.04 7.76
CA THR A 247 5.68 -9.83 8.77
C THR A 247 5.38 -11.31 8.56
N ASP A 248 6.22 -12.19 9.10
CA ASP A 248 5.94 -13.64 9.22
C ASP A 248 5.58 -14.05 10.66
N GLU A 249 5.60 -13.11 11.62
CA GLU A 249 5.36 -13.39 13.03
C GLU A 249 4.14 -12.64 13.58
N PRO A 250 3.09 -13.35 14.05
CA PRO A 250 1.92 -12.72 14.67
C PRO A 250 2.26 -11.83 15.88
N ALA A 251 3.38 -12.10 16.58
CA ALA A 251 3.82 -11.26 17.68
C ALA A 251 4.14 -9.83 17.24
N HIS A 252 4.73 -9.66 16.04
CA HIS A 252 4.98 -8.33 15.47
C HIS A 252 3.66 -7.59 15.17
N LEU A 253 2.63 -8.26 14.63
CA LEU A 253 1.31 -7.64 14.45
C LEU A 253 0.72 -7.15 15.78
N ARG A 254 0.86 -7.94 16.86
CA ARG A 254 0.40 -7.55 18.19
C ARG A 254 1.13 -6.30 18.69
N GLU A 255 2.44 -6.21 18.47
CA GLU A 255 3.24 -5.04 18.81
C GLU A 255 2.74 -3.80 18.07
N LEU A 256 2.52 -3.91 16.75
CA LEU A 256 2.04 -2.80 15.92
C LEU A 256 0.62 -2.37 16.25
N LEU A 257 -0.28 -3.30 16.58
CA LEU A 257 -1.62 -2.98 17.09
C LEU A 257 -1.56 -2.19 18.40
N GLY A 258 -0.61 -2.55 19.28
CA GLY A 258 -0.36 -1.78 20.52
C GLY A 258 0.08 -0.34 20.24
N ALA A 259 0.82 -0.11 19.16
CA ALA A 259 1.27 1.23 18.76
C ALA A 259 0.12 2.20 18.43
N LEU A 260 -1.04 1.69 18.01
CA LEU A 260 -2.18 2.51 17.61
C LEU A 260 -2.80 3.32 18.76
N ALA A 261 -2.48 2.99 20.02
CA ALA A 261 -2.86 3.76 21.19
C ALA A 261 -2.03 5.05 21.38
N GLY A 262 -0.84 5.11 20.75
CA GLY A 262 0.05 6.26 20.87
C GLY A 262 -0.52 7.53 20.23
N GLN A 263 -0.26 8.67 20.87
CA GLN A 263 -0.62 9.98 20.34
C GLN A 263 0.58 10.60 19.65
N VAL A 264 0.41 11.00 18.39
CA VAL A 264 1.47 11.63 17.61
C VAL A 264 1.56 13.11 17.93
N GLU A 265 2.80 13.61 18.08
CA GLU A 265 3.09 15.01 18.24
C GLU A 265 3.08 15.70 16.85
N GLU A 266 1.94 16.24 16.49
CA GLU A 266 1.68 16.84 15.17
C GLU A 266 2.67 17.96 14.82
N ARG A 267 3.09 18.76 15.81
CA ARG A 267 4.05 19.84 15.60
C ARG A 267 5.42 19.29 15.15
N THR A 268 5.87 18.21 15.77
CA THR A 268 7.12 17.53 15.39
C THR A 268 7.05 16.95 13.98
N VAL A 269 5.92 16.35 13.60
CA VAL A 269 5.69 15.85 12.24
C VAL A 269 5.74 16.99 11.21
N GLN A 270 5.09 18.11 11.50
CA GLN A 270 5.10 19.28 10.59
C GLN A 270 6.50 19.85 10.43
N GLU A 271 7.24 20.00 11.51
CA GLU A 271 8.64 20.50 11.48
C GLU A 271 9.54 19.52 10.70
N TYR A 272 9.38 18.21 10.92
CA TYR A 272 10.11 17.20 10.17
C TYR A 272 9.85 17.32 8.66
N ARG A 273 8.60 17.45 8.23
CA ARG A 273 8.24 17.66 6.81
C ARG A 273 8.89 18.94 6.25
N ARG A 274 8.90 20.01 7.05
CA ARG A 274 9.57 21.26 6.66
C ARG A 274 11.06 21.06 6.43
N LEU A 275 11.74 20.35 7.33
CA LEU A 275 13.18 20.05 7.22
C LEU A 275 13.50 19.17 6.00
N LEU A 276 12.68 18.16 5.72
CA LEU A 276 12.82 17.33 4.51
C LEU A 276 12.78 18.18 3.23
N ARG A 277 11.87 19.16 3.15
CA ARG A 277 11.76 20.06 1.99
C ARG A 277 12.98 20.97 1.84
N VAL A 278 13.54 21.47 2.92
CA VAL A 278 14.78 22.30 2.89
C VAL A 278 15.93 21.45 2.35
N ARG A 279 16.15 20.26 2.91
CA ARG A 279 17.22 19.35 2.46
C ARG A 279 17.14 18.99 0.96
N THR A 280 15.95 18.83 0.44
CA THR A 280 15.74 18.50 -0.99
C THR A 280 16.09 19.69 -1.90
N ARG A 281 15.95 20.92 -1.42
CA ARG A 281 16.34 22.13 -2.18
C ARG A 281 17.86 22.33 -2.23
N ASP A 282 18.55 21.99 -1.13
CA ASP A 282 19.99 22.20 -1.00
C ASP A 282 20.81 21.10 -1.71
N HIS A 283 20.21 19.94 -1.95
CA HIS A 283 20.83 18.82 -2.67
C HIS A 283 19.82 18.24 -3.69
N PRO A 284 19.59 18.93 -4.84
CA PRO A 284 18.77 18.36 -5.92
C PRO A 284 19.47 17.10 -6.46
N VAL A 285 18.78 15.96 -6.38
CA VAL A 285 19.21 14.65 -6.90
C VAL A 285 18.94 14.61 -8.40
#